data_f35cfd588989ea93cabaac0c2f3e81eb
#
_entry.id   f35cfd588989ea93cabaac0c2f3e81eb
#
_cell.length_a   1.000
_cell.length_b   1.000
_cell.length_c   1.000
_cell.angle_alpha   90.00
_cell.angle_beta   90.00
_cell.angle_gamma   90.00
#
_symmetry.space_group_name_H-M   'P 1'
#
loop_
_entity.id
_entity.type
_entity.pdbx_description
1 polymer ?
#
loop_
_entity_poly.entity_id
_entity_poly.type
_entity_poly.pdbx_seq_one_letter_code
_entity_poly.pdbx_strand_id
1 'polypeptide(L)'
;MRLVVLCAFFLCVFSAVADDVFDAVKHDYADNNGVKIHYATLGEGPLVVMIHGFPDFWYSWRHQMAALSDSYKCVALDLRGYNLSDKPKGDENYAVPNLLGDVAAVIKANREEKAIIV
;
A
#
# COMPACT_ATOMS: atom_id res chain seq x y z
N MET A 1 -12.52 42.51 -42.28
CA MET A 1 -12.47 42.21 -40.86
C MET A 1 -12.58 40.69 -40.69
N ARG A 2 -11.46 40.01 -40.43
CA ARG A 2 -11.41 38.55 -40.27
C ARG A 2 -11.48 38.24 -38.78
N LEU A 3 -12.57 37.61 -38.39
CA LEU A 3 -12.76 37.10 -37.00
C LEU A 3 -11.98 35.80 -36.86
N VAL A 4 -10.91 35.84 -36.09
CA VAL A 4 -10.18 34.60 -35.70
C VAL A 4 -10.84 34.10 -34.41
N VAL A 5 -11.62 33.01 -34.49
CA VAL A 5 -12.14 32.30 -33.35
C VAL A 5 -11.03 31.38 -32.83
N LEU A 6 -10.42 31.75 -31.70
CA LEU A 6 -9.46 30.92 -30.98
C LEU A 6 -10.26 29.89 -30.16
N CYS A 7 -10.44 28.68 -30.69
CA CYS A 7 -10.93 27.56 -29.88
C CYS A 7 -9.82 27.12 -28.95
N ALA A 8 -9.91 27.55 -27.67
CA ALA A 8 -9.09 27.01 -26.62
C ALA A 8 -9.58 25.57 -26.32
N PHE A 9 -8.87 24.57 -26.81
CA PHE A 9 -9.01 23.18 -26.38
C PHE A 9 -8.52 23.08 -24.94
N PHE A 10 -9.46 23.08 -23.99
CA PHE A 10 -9.19 22.70 -22.61
C PHE A 10 -9.03 21.19 -22.59
N LEU A 11 -7.79 20.75 -22.78
CA LEU A 11 -7.43 19.34 -22.60
C LEU A 11 -7.55 19.05 -21.11
N CYS A 12 -8.68 18.48 -20.69
CA CYS A 12 -8.85 17.92 -19.37
C CYS A 12 -7.90 16.73 -19.25
N VAL A 13 -6.71 16.95 -18.70
CA VAL A 13 -5.77 15.88 -18.36
C VAL A 13 -6.33 15.18 -17.14
N PHE A 14 -7.28 14.27 -17.35
CA PHE A 14 -7.60 13.23 -16.38
C PHE A 14 -6.47 12.21 -16.44
N SER A 15 -5.35 12.55 -15.80
CA SER A 15 -4.21 11.65 -15.70
C SER A 15 -4.58 10.51 -14.77
N ALA A 16 -4.38 9.30 -15.24
CA ALA A 16 -4.57 8.06 -14.52
C ALA A 16 -3.62 7.97 -13.31
N VAL A 17 -4.05 8.52 -12.17
CA VAL A 17 -3.29 8.48 -10.90
C VAL A 17 -3.09 7.04 -10.41
N ALA A 18 -3.92 6.09 -10.87
CA ALA A 18 -3.87 4.70 -10.44
C ALA A 18 -2.73 3.89 -11.06
N ASP A 19 -2.37 4.15 -12.33
CA ASP A 19 -1.27 3.45 -13.00
C ASP A 19 0.09 3.91 -12.47
N ASP A 20 0.17 5.15 -12.01
CA ASP A 20 1.36 5.77 -11.45
C ASP A 20 1.75 5.19 -10.06
N VAL A 21 0.78 4.78 -9.24
CA VAL A 21 1.03 4.20 -7.91
C VAL A 21 1.66 2.81 -8.01
N PHE A 22 1.24 1.98 -8.94
CA PHE A 22 1.80 0.64 -9.11
C PHE A 22 3.31 0.69 -9.40
N ASP A 23 3.74 1.63 -10.24
CA ASP A 23 5.14 1.80 -10.61
C ASP A 23 5.94 2.66 -9.59
N ALA A 24 5.25 3.51 -8.83
CA ALA A 24 5.88 4.45 -7.91
C ALA A 24 6.21 3.85 -6.53
N VAL A 25 5.52 2.78 -6.11
CA VAL A 25 5.74 2.15 -4.81
C VAL A 25 7.07 1.41 -4.73
N LYS A 26 7.63 1.35 -3.52
CA LYS A 26 8.75 0.46 -3.19
C LYS A 26 8.20 -0.80 -2.54
N HIS A 27 8.64 -1.94 -3.03
CA HIS A 27 8.30 -3.26 -2.48
C HIS A 27 9.37 -3.74 -1.51
N ASP A 28 8.96 -4.28 -0.37
CA ASP A 28 9.87 -4.86 0.62
C ASP A 28 9.15 -5.96 1.43
N TYR A 29 9.87 -6.59 2.32
CA TYR A 29 9.38 -7.69 3.15
C TYR A 29 9.74 -7.48 4.61
N ALA A 30 8.79 -7.76 5.51
CA ALA A 30 9.03 -7.92 6.94
C ALA A 30 9.05 -9.40 7.31
N ASP A 31 9.91 -9.78 8.24
CA ASP A 31 9.98 -11.15 8.75
C ASP A 31 9.25 -11.25 10.09
N ASN A 32 8.30 -12.18 10.16
CA ASN A 32 7.65 -12.58 11.39
C ASN A 32 7.90 -14.06 11.68
N ASN A 33 8.97 -14.35 12.40
CA ASN A 33 9.38 -15.71 12.77
C ASN A 33 9.54 -16.65 11.57
N GLY A 34 10.16 -16.16 10.49
CA GLY A 34 10.43 -16.90 9.27
C GLY A 34 9.32 -16.83 8.22
N VAL A 35 8.20 -16.16 8.51
CA VAL A 35 7.14 -15.86 7.53
C VAL A 35 7.36 -14.46 6.97
N LYS A 36 7.60 -14.36 5.68
CA LYS A 36 7.85 -13.09 4.99
C LYS A 36 6.54 -12.44 4.59
N ILE A 37 6.35 -11.22 5.05
CA ILE A 37 5.17 -10.40 4.77
C ILE A 37 5.57 -9.29 3.81
N HIS A 38 5.04 -9.36 2.60
CA HIS A 38 5.23 -8.35 1.58
C HIS A 38 4.47 -7.07 1.92
N TYR A 39 5.06 -5.92 1.59
CA TYR A 39 4.38 -4.63 1.64
C TYR A 39 4.89 -3.68 0.56
N ALA A 40 4.01 -2.78 0.15
CA ALA A 40 4.30 -1.68 -0.78
C ALA A 40 4.29 -0.35 -0.02
N THR A 41 5.26 0.52 -0.29
CA THR A 41 5.44 1.80 0.41
C THR A 41 5.38 2.97 -0.57
N LEU A 42 4.67 4.02 -0.18
CA LEU A 42 4.61 5.29 -0.90
C LEU A 42 4.60 6.46 0.08
N GLY A 43 5.39 7.50 -0.22
CA GLY A 43 5.47 8.71 0.59
C GLY A 43 6.37 8.62 1.80
N GLU A 44 6.46 9.73 2.53
CA GLU A 44 7.24 9.90 3.75
C GLU A 44 6.40 10.62 4.80
N GLY A 45 6.77 10.48 6.08
CA GLY A 45 6.08 11.12 7.19
C GLY A 45 5.57 10.10 8.23
N PRO A 46 4.56 10.44 9.04
CA PRO A 46 3.98 9.50 10.00
C PRO A 46 3.48 8.23 9.32
N LEU A 47 3.73 7.07 9.94
CA LEU A 47 3.43 5.79 9.35
C LEU A 47 1.93 5.48 9.39
N VAL A 48 1.38 5.13 8.23
CA VAL A 48 0.02 4.57 8.06
C VAL A 48 0.16 3.17 7.47
N VAL A 49 -0.30 2.16 8.20
CA VAL A 49 -0.34 0.76 7.74
C VAL A 49 -1.75 0.42 7.32
N MET A 50 -1.90 0.00 6.08
CA MET A 50 -3.17 -0.31 5.42
C MET A 50 -3.29 -1.82 5.26
N ILE A 51 -4.38 -2.40 5.79
CA ILE A 51 -4.63 -3.84 5.85
C ILE A 51 -5.85 -4.17 4.99
N HIS A 52 -5.64 -4.97 3.95
CA HIS A 52 -6.73 -5.39 3.05
C HIS A 52 -7.62 -6.46 3.68
N GLY A 53 -8.82 -6.63 3.12
CA GLY A 53 -9.75 -7.69 3.46
C GLY A 53 -9.65 -8.92 2.52
N PHE A 54 -10.64 -9.79 2.56
CA PHE A 54 -10.78 -10.96 1.69
C PHE A 54 -11.73 -10.66 0.52
N PRO A 55 -11.44 -11.13 -0.68
CA PRO A 55 -10.16 -11.58 -1.27
C PRO A 55 -9.48 -10.38 -1.93
N ASP A 56 -8.37 -9.92 -1.40
CA ASP A 56 -7.72 -8.70 -1.89
C ASP A 56 -6.18 -8.74 -1.69
N PHE A 57 -5.50 -7.63 -1.94
CA PHE A 57 -4.07 -7.45 -1.77
C PHE A 57 -3.72 -5.95 -1.66
N TRP A 58 -2.46 -5.61 -1.43
CA TRP A 58 -2.00 -4.24 -1.18
C TRP A 58 -2.53 -3.19 -2.16
N TYR A 59 -2.72 -3.54 -3.43
CA TYR A 59 -3.11 -2.61 -4.50
C TYR A 59 -4.53 -2.06 -4.36
N SER A 60 -5.38 -2.69 -3.56
CA SER A 60 -6.71 -2.15 -3.23
C SER A 60 -6.63 -0.76 -2.59
N TRP A 61 -5.52 -0.46 -1.92
CA TRP A 61 -5.26 0.81 -1.26
C TRP A 61 -4.64 1.90 -2.15
N ARG A 62 -4.43 1.66 -3.44
CA ARG A 62 -3.74 2.58 -4.37
C ARG A 62 -4.26 4.01 -4.36
N HIS A 63 -5.58 4.19 -4.27
CA HIS A 63 -6.19 5.53 -4.28
C HIS A 63 -5.92 6.28 -2.97
N GLN A 64 -6.02 5.60 -1.83
CA GLN A 64 -5.71 6.16 -0.52
C GLN A 64 -4.21 6.45 -0.40
N MET A 65 -3.36 5.56 -0.89
CA MET A 65 -1.91 5.78 -0.93
C MET A 65 -1.57 7.03 -1.75
N ALA A 66 -2.15 7.19 -2.94
CA ALA A 66 -1.95 8.39 -3.77
C ALA A 66 -2.40 9.67 -3.06
N ALA A 67 -3.56 9.64 -2.39
CA ALA A 67 -4.12 10.80 -1.72
C ALA A 67 -3.35 11.20 -0.44
N LEU A 68 -2.72 10.26 0.26
CA LEU A 68 -2.09 10.48 1.56
C LEU A 68 -0.56 10.60 1.49
N SER A 69 0.07 10.17 0.40
CA SER A 69 1.53 10.07 0.31
C SER A 69 2.28 11.38 0.38
N ASP A 70 1.63 12.53 0.16
CA ASP A 70 2.24 13.84 0.34
C ASP A 70 2.51 14.19 1.81
N SER A 71 1.77 13.58 2.74
CA SER A 71 1.82 13.90 4.17
C SER A 71 2.16 12.71 5.07
N TYR A 72 2.05 11.48 4.55
CA TYR A 72 2.22 10.25 5.31
C TYR A 72 3.10 9.24 4.56
N LYS A 73 3.80 8.41 5.32
CA LYS A 73 4.38 7.19 4.80
C LYS A 73 3.29 6.11 4.78
N CYS A 74 2.75 5.84 3.60
CA CYS A 74 1.73 4.83 3.38
C CYS A 74 2.38 3.47 3.13
N VAL A 75 2.01 2.47 3.93
CA VAL A 75 2.48 1.09 3.80
C VAL A 75 1.27 0.18 3.68
N ALA A 76 1.05 -0.40 2.52
CA ALA A 76 0.00 -1.37 2.27
C ALA A 76 0.60 -2.78 2.22
N LEU A 77 0.22 -3.64 3.17
CA LEU A 77 0.76 -4.99 3.25
C LEU A 77 -0.15 -6.00 2.53
N ASP A 78 0.46 -7.10 2.12
CA ASP A 78 -0.26 -8.33 1.78
C ASP A 78 -0.33 -9.19 3.04
N LEU A 79 -1.53 -9.54 3.48
CA LEU A 79 -1.71 -10.48 4.58
C LEU A 79 -1.02 -11.82 4.27
N ARG A 80 -0.52 -12.55 5.29
CA ARG A 80 -0.02 -13.91 5.06
C ARG A 80 -1.07 -14.75 4.34
N GLY A 81 -0.62 -15.58 3.41
CA GLY A 81 -1.50 -16.35 2.54
C GLY A 81 -1.94 -15.63 1.27
N TYR A 82 -1.64 -14.33 1.11
CA TYR A 82 -2.07 -13.53 -0.03
C TYR A 82 -0.89 -13.02 -0.86
N ASN A 83 -1.14 -12.90 -2.16
CA ASN A 83 -0.29 -12.29 -3.17
C ASN A 83 1.20 -12.64 -3.00
N LEU A 84 2.06 -11.69 -2.67
CA LEU A 84 3.50 -11.87 -2.56
C LEU A 84 3.99 -12.25 -1.16
N SER A 85 3.12 -12.25 -0.16
CA SER A 85 3.44 -12.76 1.17
C SER A 85 3.53 -14.28 1.19
N ASP A 86 4.27 -14.83 2.15
CA ASP A 86 4.36 -16.28 2.36
C ASP A 86 3.00 -16.89 2.68
N LYS A 87 2.85 -18.16 2.29
CA LYS A 87 1.62 -18.95 2.43
C LYS A 87 1.90 -20.23 3.24
N PRO A 88 2.20 -20.11 4.55
CA PRO A 88 2.50 -21.26 5.37
C PRO A 88 1.31 -22.23 5.40
N LYS A 89 1.60 -23.54 5.46
CA LYS A 89 0.57 -24.59 5.52
C LYS A 89 0.11 -24.76 6.97
N GLY A 90 -1.15 -25.15 7.14
CA GLY A 90 -1.78 -25.42 8.43
C GLY A 90 -2.51 -24.20 8.99
N ASP A 91 -3.71 -24.44 9.52
CA ASP A 91 -4.61 -23.40 10.01
C ASP A 91 -4.04 -22.66 11.23
N GLU A 92 -3.19 -23.33 12.01
CA GLU A 92 -2.49 -22.76 13.16
C GLU A 92 -1.62 -21.57 12.79
N ASN A 93 -1.11 -21.52 11.54
CA ASN A 93 -0.33 -20.39 11.06
C ASN A 93 -1.16 -19.15 10.80
N TYR A 94 -2.48 -19.27 10.73
CA TYR A 94 -3.41 -18.16 10.48
C TYR A 94 -4.18 -17.73 11.72
N ALA A 95 -3.76 -18.19 12.90
CA ALA A 95 -4.31 -17.74 14.16
C ALA A 95 -4.09 -16.22 14.36
N VAL A 96 -5.02 -15.55 15.01
CA VAL A 96 -5.01 -14.10 15.23
C VAL A 96 -3.68 -13.57 15.80
N PRO A 97 -3.00 -14.21 16.77
CA PRO A 97 -1.71 -13.74 17.25
C PRO A 97 -0.64 -13.65 16.16
N ASN A 98 -0.64 -14.57 15.18
CA ASN A 98 0.28 -14.56 14.06
C ASN A 98 -0.01 -13.40 13.10
N LEU A 99 -1.30 -13.13 12.83
CA LEU A 99 -1.72 -12.00 11.98
C LEU A 99 -1.35 -10.65 12.63
N LEU A 100 -1.55 -10.51 13.93
CA LEU A 100 -1.12 -9.32 14.67
C LEU A 100 0.41 -9.18 14.67
N GLY A 101 1.13 -10.28 14.78
CA GLY A 101 2.59 -10.32 14.67
C GLY A 101 3.09 -9.84 13.31
N ASP A 102 2.38 -10.14 12.22
CA ASP A 102 2.72 -9.66 10.88
C ASP A 102 2.65 -8.14 10.79
N VAL A 103 1.59 -7.55 11.29
CA VAL A 103 1.42 -6.09 11.32
C VAL A 103 2.53 -5.44 12.17
N ALA A 104 2.80 -6.00 13.35
CA ALA A 104 3.89 -5.52 14.21
C ALA A 104 5.26 -5.62 13.53
N ALA A 105 5.52 -6.71 12.81
CA ALA A 105 6.76 -6.89 12.04
C ALA A 105 6.91 -5.84 10.94
N VAL A 106 5.82 -5.51 10.23
CA VAL A 106 5.82 -4.45 9.20
C VAL A 106 6.10 -3.08 9.82
N ILE A 107 5.49 -2.74 10.96
CA ILE A 107 5.76 -1.49 11.67
C ILE A 107 7.25 -1.41 12.04
N LYS A 108 7.79 -2.46 12.64
CA LYS A 108 9.21 -2.55 13.04
C LYS A 108 10.16 -2.47 11.84
N ALA A 109 9.84 -3.13 10.73
CA ALA A 109 10.62 -3.08 9.49
C ALA A 109 10.70 -1.65 8.93
N ASN A 110 9.68 -0.84 9.17
CA ASN A 110 9.66 0.58 8.84
C ASN A 110 10.32 1.49 9.89
N ARG A 111 11.01 0.91 10.89
CA ARG A 111 11.75 1.61 11.97
C ARG A 111 10.86 2.47 12.86
N GLU A 112 9.62 2.06 13.05
CA GLU A 112 8.62 2.72 13.89
C GLU A 112 8.17 1.81 15.03
N GLU A 113 7.71 2.41 16.12
CA GLU A 113 7.14 1.69 17.28
C GLU A 113 5.61 1.71 17.27
N LYS A 114 5.03 2.61 16.48
CA LYS A 114 3.57 2.79 16.34
C LYS A 114 3.21 3.25 14.93
N ALA A 115 1.99 2.99 14.55
CA ALA A 115 1.43 3.42 13.27
C ALA A 115 -0.06 3.74 13.41
N ILE A 116 -0.58 4.51 12.47
CA ILE A 116 -2.02 4.60 12.22
C ILE A 116 -2.39 3.33 11.45
N ILE A 117 -3.40 2.61 11.90
CA ILE A 117 -3.91 1.38 11.25
C ILE A 117 -5.23 1.67 10.56
N VAL A 118 -5.35 1.22 9.32
CA VAL A 118 -6.54 1.35 8.47
C VAL A 118 -6.92 0.01 7.87
#